data_b5323ef89ae04b09cfd405425c7704e1
#
_entry.id   b5323ef89ae04b09cfd405425c7704e1
#
_cell.length_a   1.000
_cell.length_b   1.000
_cell.length_c   1.000
_cell.angle_alpha   90.00
_cell.angle_beta   90.00
_cell.angle_gamma   90.00
#
_symmetry.space_group_name_H-M   'P 1'
#
loop_
_entity.id
_entity.type
_entity.pdbx_description
1 polymer ?
#
loop_
_entity_poly.entity_id
_entity_poly.type
_entity_poly.pdbx_seq_one_letter_code
_entity_poly.pdbx_strand_id
1 'polypeptide(L)'
;VLDLINMGRSHGYNPLAYIRDANDVLKLVTNLIRNTTPKGSQSNDPFWERAETALLEALILYLIYEAPPEEQNFSTVMEMLAAAAASEEDAPGYESVIDQLFERLAMREPEHIAVKQYAVYKQAPGKTAASINISLAVRLSAFNLPKLAALTAYDELNLPALGERKGVL
;
A
#
# COMPACT_ATOMS: atom_id res chain seq x y z
N VAL A 1 -13.12 -7.22 -19.57
CA VAL A 1 -13.12 -5.78 -19.92
C VAL A 1 -12.80 -5.00 -18.66
N LEU A 2 -11.87 -4.04 -18.72
CA LEU A 2 -11.62 -3.08 -17.65
C LEU A 2 -12.39 -1.79 -18.00
N ASP A 3 -13.42 -1.47 -17.23
CA ASP A 3 -14.27 -0.27 -17.42
C ASP A 3 -14.24 0.59 -16.14
N LEU A 4 -13.39 1.61 -16.16
CA LEU A 4 -13.24 2.54 -15.01
C LEU A 4 -14.36 3.60 -14.94
N ILE A 5 -15.22 3.68 -15.97
CA ILE A 5 -16.36 4.60 -15.99
C ILE A 5 -17.57 3.88 -15.37
N ASN A 6 -17.85 2.64 -15.84
CA ASN A 6 -18.93 1.81 -15.35
C ASN A 6 -18.38 0.62 -14.55
N MET A 7 -17.72 0.92 -13.43
CA MET A 7 -17.01 -0.09 -12.62
C MET A 7 -17.83 -1.32 -12.26
N GLY A 8 -19.16 -1.19 -12.14
CA GLY A 8 -20.05 -2.34 -11.89
C GLY A 8 -20.19 -3.33 -13.06
N ARG A 9 -19.62 -3.04 -14.23
CA ARG A 9 -19.54 -3.92 -15.40
C ARG A 9 -18.10 -4.35 -15.72
N SER A 10 -17.15 -3.89 -14.94
CA SER A 10 -15.74 -4.19 -15.09
C SER A 10 -15.40 -5.53 -14.49
N HIS A 11 -14.47 -6.25 -15.10
CA HIS A 11 -13.76 -7.33 -14.41
C HIS A 11 -12.86 -6.77 -13.31
N GLY A 12 -12.70 -7.52 -12.23
CA GLY A 12 -11.77 -7.21 -11.16
C GLY A 12 -10.33 -7.09 -11.68
N TYR A 13 -9.61 -6.10 -11.17
CA TYR A 13 -8.20 -5.88 -11.46
C TYR A 13 -7.46 -5.53 -10.17
N ASN A 14 -6.76 -6.49 -9.61
CA ASN A 14 -5.92 -6.28 -8.45
C ASN A 14 -4.46 -6.11 -8.87
N PRO A 15 -3.87 -4.91 -8.77
CA PRO A 15 -2.48 -4.70 -9.13
C PRO A 15 -1.49 -5.54 -8.33
N LEU A 16 -1.83 -5.90 -7.07
CA LEU A 16 -0.98 -6.70 -6.21
C LEU A 16 -0.84 -8.14 -6.69
N ALA A 17 -1.83 -8.67 -7.44
CA ALA A 17 -1.77 -10.00 -8.04
C ALA A 17 -0.64 -10.17 -9.09
N TYR A 18 -0.05 -9.05 -9.56
CA TYR A 18 1.01 -9.05 -10.57
C TYR A 18 2.41 -8.80 -9.99
N ILE A 19 2.52 -8.70 -8.68
CA ILE A 19 3.80 -8.54 -7.99
C ILE A 19 4.49 -9.89 -7.89
N ARG A 20 5.70 -9.97 -8.40
CA ARG A 20 6.54 -11.18 -8.40
C ARG A 20 7.68 -11.09 -7.40
N ASP A 21 8.16 -9.88 -7.14
CA ASP A 21 9.26 -9.61 -6.23
C ASP A 21 9.19 -8.19 -5.63
N ALA A 22 10.12 -7.86 -4.74
CA ALA A 22 10.20 -6.57 -4.10
C ALA A 22 10.42 -5.41 -5.11
N ASN A 23 11.06 -5.66 -6.26
CA ASN A 23 11.27 -4.61 -7.26
C ASN A 23 9.94 -4.20 -7.94
N ASP A 24 9.03 -5.15 -8.11
CA ASP A 24 7.71 -4.84 -8.65
C ASP A 24 6.89 -4.01 -7.63
N VAL A 25 7.06 -4.23 -6.32
CA VAL A 25 6.49 -3.35 -5.27
C VAL A 25 7.03 -1.93 -5.40
N LEU A 26 8.35 -1.77 -5.50
CA LEU A 26 8.98 -0.45 -5.68
C LEU A 26 8.44 0.29 -6.91
N LYS A 27 8.27 -0.41 -8.03
CA LYS A 27 7.69 0.18 -9.26
C LYS A 27 6.25 0.61 -9.06
N LEU A 28 5.43 -0.24 -8.43
CA LEU A 28 4.03 0.06 -8.15
C LEU A 28 3.92 1.29 -7.25
N VAL A 29 4.63 1.31 -6.13
CA VAL A 29 4.62 2.41 -5.17
C VAL A 29 5.11 3.70 -5.81
N THR A 30 6.24 3.68 -6.52
CA THR A 30 6.75 4.84 -7.24
C THR A 30 5.71 5.42 -8.21
N ASN A 31 5.02 4.56 -8.96
CA ASN A 31 3.97 4.99 -9.88
C ASN A 31 2.77 5.59 -9.15
N LEU A 32 2.33 4.98 -8.05
CA LEU A 32 1.22 5.52 -7.24
C LEU A 32 1.56 6.90 -6.68
N ILE A 33 2.71 7.04 -6.03
CA ILE A 33 3.16 8.32 -5.44
C ILE A 33 3.24 9.41 -6.51
N ARG A 34 3.89 9.13 -7.65
CA ARG A 34 4.04 10.11 -8.75
C ARG A 34 2.70 10.54 -9.34
N ASN A 35 1.79 9.60 -9.58
CA ASN A 35 0.51 9.88 -10.23
C ASN A 35 -0.52 10.51 -9.28
N THR A 36 -0.31 10.42 -7.97
CA THR A 36 -1.17 11.02 -6.96
C THR A 36 -0.61 12.33 -6.37
N THR A 37 0.60 12.73 -6.77
CA THR A 37 1.17 14.03 -6.41
C THR A 37 0.53 15.14 -7.25
N PRO A 38 -0.12 16.16 -6.63
CA PRO A 38 -0.74 17.24 -7.37
C PRO A 38 0.29 18.00 -8.22
N LYS A 39 -0.06 18.29 -9.47
CA LYS A 39 0.79 19.07 -10.36
C LYS A 39 1.02 20.47 -9.77
N GLY A 40 2.27 20.83 -9.54
CA GLY A 40 2.63 22.14 -8.97
C GLY A 40 2.85 22.14 -7.45
N SER A 41 2.47 21.09 -6.74
CA SER A 41 2.89 20.89 -5.36
C SER A 41 4.23 20.17 -5.34
N GLN A 42 5.30 20.85 -5.74
CA GLN A 42 6.61 20.41 -5.31
C GLN A 42 6.69 20.75 -3.81
N SER A 43 6.47 19.76 -2.96
CA SER A 43 6.99 19.88 -1.60
C SER A 43 8.51 20.02 -1.78
N ASN A 44 9.05 21.17 -1.40
CA ASN A 44 10.49 21.41 -1.47
C ASN A 44 11.29 20.46 -0.57
N ASP A 45 10.63 19.57 0.15
CA ASP A 45 11.23 18.61 1.05
C ASP A 45 11.01 17.17 0.56
N PRO A 46 12.05 16.55 -0.04
CA PRO A 46 12.02 15.16 -0.47
C PRO A 46 11.78 14.16 0.67
N PHE A 47 11.89 14.60 1.93
CA PHE A 47 11.70 13.76 3.11
C PHE A 47 10.29 13.15 3.15
N TRP A 48 9.25 13.96 2.92
CA TRP A 48 7.85 13.52 2.99
C TRP A 48 7.55 12.42 1.99
N GLU A 49 7.91 12.65 0.72
CA GLU A 49 7.68 11.66 -0.34
C GLU A 49 8.42 10.35 -0.07
N ARG A 50 9.65 10.43 0.43
CA ARG A 50 10.44 9.23 0.78
C ARG A 50 9.83 8.47 1.96
N ALA A 51 9.33 9.18 2.97
CA ALA A 51 8.73 8.56 4.14
C ALA A 51 7.37 7.90 3.81
N GLU A 52 6.52 8.57 2.99
CA GLU A 52 5.30 7.99 2.45
C GLU A 52 5.60 6.73 1.61
N THR A 53 6.63 6.81 0.76
CA THR A 53 7.09 5.68 -0.06
C THR A 53 7.51 4.51 0.82
N ALA A 54 8.35 4.76 1.83
CA ALA A 54 8.84 3.70 2.73
C ALA A 54 7.69 3.02 3.50
N LEU A 55 6.72 3.80 4.00
CA LEU A 55 5.55 3.24 4.66
C LEU A 55 4.72 2.38 3.71
N LEU A 56 4.38 2.89 2.53
CA LEU A 56 3.57 2.14 1.57
C LEU A 56 4.26 0.88 1.06
N GLU A 57 5.58 0.95 0.81
CA GLU A 57 6.39 -0.21 0.48
C GLU A 57 6.37 -1.25 1.59
N ALA A 58 6.56 -0.83 2.86
CA ALA A 58 6.52 -1.74 4.00
C ALA A 58 5.20 -2.49 4.09
N LEU A 59 4.07 -1.77 3.99
CA LEU A 59 2.73 -2.37 4.07
C LEU A 59 2.47 -3.36 2.94
N ILE A 60 2.76 -2.97 1.69
CA ILE A 60 2.55 -3.87 0.54
C ILE A 60 3.48 -5.07 0.60
N LEU A 61 4.76 -4.89 0.96
CA LEU A 61 5.70 -6.01 1.13
C LEU A 61 5.23 -6.97 2.24
N TYR A 62 4.71 -6.43 3.34
CA TYR A 62 4.13 -7.25 4.39
C TYR A 62 2.96 -8.10 3.85
N LEU A 63 2.02 -7.49 3.13
CA LEU A 63 0.90 -8.23 2.55
C LEU A 63 1.33 -9.30 1.55
N ILE A 64 2.29 -9.01 0.68
CA ILE A 64 2.74 -9.96 -0.35
C ILE A 64 3.44 -11.18 0.25
N TYR A 65 4.20 -11.02 1.34
CA TYR A 65 5.00 -12.10 1.91
C TYR A 65 4.35 -12.79 3.10
N GLU A 66 3.49 -12.11 3.84
CA GLU A 66 2.96 -12.58 5.12
C GLU A 66 1.45 -12.81 5.14
N ALA A 67 0.69 -12.12 4.29
CA ALA A 67 -0.77 -12.21 4.30
C ALA A 67 -1.28 -13.28 3.31
N PRO A 68 -2.44 -13.90 3.57
CA PRO A 68 -3.09 -14.77 2.62
C PRO A 68 -3.53 -13.99 1.35
N PRO A 69 -3.63 -14.67 0.18
CA PRO A 69 -3.90 -14.00 -1.09
C PRO A 69 -5.16 -13.11 -1.13
N GLU A 70 -6.19 -13.47 -0.39
CA GLU A 70 -7.44 -12.71 -0.28
C GLU A 70 -7.27 -11.35 0.42
N GLU A 71 -6.24 -11.20 1.25
CA GLU A 71 -5.91 -9.95 1.93
C GLU A 71 -4.90 -9.09 1.13
N GLN A 72 -4.32 -9.63 0.06
CA GLN A 72 -3.34 -8.93 -0.76
C GLN A 72 -4.03 -7.95 -1.71
N ASN A 73 -4.63 -6.88 -1.19
CA ASN A 73 -5.34 -5.85 -1.95
C ASN A 73 -5.26 -4.46 -1.29
N PHE A 74 -5.70 -3.42 -2.00
CA PHE A 74 -5.64 -2.05 -1.49
C PHE A 74 -6.62 -1.76 -0.34
N SER A 75 -7.72 -2.50 -0.21
CA SER A 75 -8.61 -2.33 0.94
C SER A 75 -7.89 -2.69 2.23
N THR A 76 -7.13 -3.78 2.23
CA THR A 76 -6.31 -4.17 3.39
C THR A 76 -5.20 -3.16 3.67
N VAL A 77 -4.57 -2.58 2.64
CA VAL A 77 -3.59 -1.48 2.83
C VAL A 77 -4.25 -0.30 3.55
N MET A 78 -5.48 0.08 3.17
CA MET A 78 -6.22 1.17 3.84
C MET A 78 -6.58 0.83 5.29
N GLU A 79 -6.95 -0.40 5.58
CA GLU A 79 -7.20 -0.88 6.94
C GLU A 79 -5.94 -0.84 7.80
N MET A 80 -4.79 -1.26 7.25
CA MET A 80 -3.50 -1.16 7.92
C MET A 80 -3.12 0.29 8.23
N LEU A 81 -3.32 1.22 7.28
CA LEU A 81 -3.08 2.65 7.51
C LEU A 81 -3.99 3.21 8.63
N ALA A 82 -5.26 2.82 8.65
CA ALA A 82 -6.19 3.24 9.70
C ALA A 82 -5.77 2.67 11.06
N ALA A 83 -5.34 1.41 11.12
CA ALA A 83 -4.85 0.78 12.34
C ALA A 83 -3.54 1.40 12.85
N ALA A 84 -2.66 1.85 11.94
CA ALA A 84 -1.44 2.57 12.30
C ALA A 84 -1.76 3.97 12.86
N ALA A 85 -2.81 4.65 12.36
CA ALA A 85 -3.22 5.97 12.84
C ALA A 85 -3.82 5.93 14.25
N ALA A 86 -4.52 4.86 14.60
CA ALA A 86 -5.19 4.73 15.90
C ALA A 86 -4.23 4.68 17.10
N SER A 87 -2.92 4.55 16.86
CA SER A 87 -1.89 4.41 17.91
C SER A 87 -1.39 5.71 18.50
N GLU A 88 -1.73 6.85 17.93
CA GLU A 88 -1.08 8.11 18.27
C GLU A 88 -1.79 8.91 19.36
N GLU A 89 -2.93 8.47 19.79
CA GLU A 89 -3.81 9.36 20.54
C GLU A 89 -3.44 9.54 21.99
N ASP A 90 -2.71 8.75 22.76
CA ASP A 90 -2.68 9.19 24.18
C ASP A 90 -1.75 8.52 25.21
N ALA A 91 -0.83 7.65 24.86
CA ALA A 91 0.08 7.14 25.91
C ALA A 91 1.52 6.99 25.44
N PRO A 92 2.49 7.52 26.20
CA PRO A 92 3.89 7.19 25.99
C PRO A 92 4.11 5.68 26.11
N GLY A 93 4.50 5.04 24.98
CA GLY A 93 4.76 3.60 24.94
C GLY A 93 3.61 2.77 24.35
N TYR A 94 2.56 3.38 23.82
CA TYR A 94 1.52 2.65 23.08
C TYR A 94 2.06 2.24 21.69
N GLU A 95 1.97 0.95 21.41
CA GLU A 95 2.32 0.38 20.12
C GLU A 95 1.05 0.05 19.33
N SER A 96 1.00 0.49 18.07
CA SER A 96 -0.11 0.14 17.19
C SER A 96 -0.13 -1.35 16.89
N VAL A 97 -1.30 -1.84 16.44
CA VAL A 97 -1.41 -3.21 15.90
C VAL A 97 -0.39 -3.43 14.77
N ILE A 98 -0.15 -2.40 13.97
CA ILE A 98 0.83 -2.46 12.88
C ILE A 98 2.26 -2.55 13.41
N ASP A 99 2.62 -1.79 14.45
CA ASP A 99 3.93 -1.92 15.11
C ASP A 99 4.14 -3.37 15.58
N GLN A 100 3.15 -3.95 16.24
CA GLN A 100 3.23 -5.34 16.72
C GLN A 100 3.37 -6.37 15.59
N LEU A 101 2.72 -6.16 14.43
CA LEU A 101 2.88 -7.03 13.27
C LEU A 101 4.33 -7.01 12.76
N PHE A 102 4.89 -5.81 12.59
CA PHE A 102 6.27 -5.66 12.11
C PHE A 102 7.30 -6.11 13.15
N GLU A 103 7.04 -5.93 14.44
CA GLU A 103 7.90 -6.44 15.50
C GLU A 103 7.95 -7.98 15.51
N ARG A 104 6.80 -8.65 15.39
CA ARG A 104 6.73 -10.11 15.27
C ARG A 104 7.50 -10.61 14.04
N LEU A 105 7.36 -9.93 12.91
CA LEU A 105 8.12 -10.26 11.71
C LEU A 105 9.61 -10.05 11.93
N ALA A 106 10.02 -8.93 12.56
CA ALA A 106 11.41 -8.64 12.87
C ALA A 106 12.06 -9.64 13.82
N MET A 107 11.29 -10.16 14.79
CA MET A 107 11.76 -11.23 15.69
C MET A 107 12.05 -12.52 14.94
N ARG A 108 11.28 -12.84 13.90
CA ARG A 108 11.43 -14.04 13.09
C ARG A 108 12.47 -13.86 11.99
N GLU A 109 12.41 -12.73 11.30
CA GLU A 109 13.22 -12.41 10.12
C GLU A 109 13.69 -10.94 10.15
N PRO A 110 14.72 -10.61 10.94
CA PRO A 110 15.18 -9.22 11.11
C PRO A 110 15.67 -8.57 9.80
N GLU A 111 16.13 -9.40 8.85
CA GLU A 111 16.60 -8.94 7.53
C GLU A 111 15.49 -8.82 6.48
N HIS A 112 14.23 -9.11 6.84
CA HIS A 112 13.10 -9.05 5.92
C HIS A 112 12.93 -7.63 5.36
N ILE A 113 12.71 -7.53 4.05
CA ILE A 113 12.67 -6.24 3.34
C ILE A 113 11.54 -5.32 3.86
N ALA A 114 10.38 -5.88 4.22
CA ALA A 114 9.27 -5.11 4.80
C ALA A 114 9.67 -4.50 6.15
N VAL A 115 10.40 -5.24 6.99
CA VAL A 115 10.92 -4.74 8.29
C VAL A 115 11.87 -3.58 8.07
N LYS A 116 12.78 -3.70 7.10
CA LYS A 116 13.74 -2.63 6.76
C LYS A 116 13.03 -1.36 6.30
N GLN A 117 12.03 -1.47 5.44
CA GLN A 117 11.25 -0.31 4.97
C GLN A 117 10.42 0.31 6.11
N TYR A 118 9.82 -0.52 6.96
CA TYR A 118 9.11 -0.02 8.13
C TYR A 118 10.02 0.72 9.11
N ALA A 119 11.23 0.21 9.33
CA ALA A 119 12.23 0.86 10.16
C ALA A 119 12.65 2.24 9.62
N VAL A 120 12.69 2.43 8.30
CA VAL A 120 12.92 3.76 7.69
C VAL A 120 11.80 4.72 8.04
N TYR A 121 10.54 4.31 7.92
CA TYR A 121 9.39 5.12 8.33
C TYR A 121 9.43 5.47 9.82
N LYS A 122 9.74 4.52 10.68
CA LYS A 122 9.79 4.69 12.15
C LYS A 122 10.93 5.60 12.64
N GLN A 123 11.85 6.03 11.77
CA GLN A 123 12.82 7.08 12.11
C GLN A 123 12.17 8.46 12.26
N ALA A 124 10.97 8.65 11.71
CA ALA A 124 10.22 9.88 11.89
C ALA A 124 9.73 9.99 13.36
N PRO A 125 9.85 11.16 14.02
CA PRO A 125 9.24 11.40 15.32
C PRO A 125 7.71 11.19 15.27
N GLY A 126 7.09 10.80 16.39
CA GLY A 126 5.70 10.40 16.47
C GLY A 126 4.71 11.33 15.73
N LYS A 127 4.74 12.64 16.02
CA LYS A 127 3.90 13.62 15.30
C LYS A 127 4.16 13.69 13.79
N THR A 128 5.40 13.46 13.37
CA THR A 128 5.77 13.44 11.96
C THR A 128 5.29 12.13 11.33
N ALA A 129 5.43 11.00 12.02
CA ALA A 129 4.93 9.71 11.58
C ALA A 129 3.39 9.75 11.37
N ALA A 130 2.65 10.37 12.31
CA ALA A 130 1.22 10.64 12.18
C ALA A 130 0.89 11.41 10.90
N SER A 131 1.60 12.50 10.68
CA SER A 131 1.38 13.33 9.49
C SER A 131 1.68 12.58 8.20
N ILE A 132 2.71 11.74 8.16
CA ILE A 132 3.04 10.87 7.02
C ILE A 132 1.90 9.89 6.77
N ASN A 133 1.39 9.26 7.82
CA ASN A 133 0.29 8.30 7.72
C ASN A 133 -0.99 8.96 7.18
N ILE A 134 -1.38 10.12 7.74
CA ILE A 134 -2.53 10.89 7.25
C ILE A 134 -2.34 11.30 5.79
N SER A 135 -1.16 11.81 5.42
CA SER A 135 -0.86 12.21 4.06
C SER A 135 -0.99 11.06 3.07
N LEU A 136 -0.46 9.89 3.42
CA LEU A 136 -0.57 8.68 2.60
C LEU A 136 -2.03 8.19 2.52
N ALA A 137 -2.79 8.20 3.62
CA ALA A 137 -4.21 7.84 3.63
C ALA A 137 -5.04 8.76 2.74
N VAL A 138 -4.79 10.08 2.77
CA VAL A 138 -5.43 11.06 1.87
C VAL A 138 -5.10 10.77 0.42
N ARG A 139 -3.83 10.51 0.12
CA ARG A 139 -3.34 10.17 -1.23
C ARG A 139 -4.03 8.92 -1.81
N LEU A 140 -4.27 7.92 -0.99
CA LEU A 140 -4.91 6.67 -1.38
C LEU A 140 -6.43 6.64 -1.14
N SER A 141 -7.03 7.75 -0.73
CA SER A 141 -8.46 7.84 -0.34
C SER A 141 -9.44 7.36 -1.42
N ALA A 142 -9.05 7.38 -2.70
CA ALA A 142 -9.86 6.83 -3.78
C ALA A 142 -10.19 5.34 -3.57
N PHE A 143 -9.30 4.56 -2.94
CA PHE A 143 -9.52 3.15 -2.63
C PHE A 143 -10.57 2.91 -1.53
N ASN A 144 -11.01 3.97 -0.82
CA ASN A 144 -12.15 3.90 0.09
C ASN A 144 -13.51 3.96 -0.65
N LEU A 145 -13.53 4.28 -1.94
CA LEU A 145 -14.76 4.26 -2.73
C LEU A 145 -15.21 2.81 -2.94
N PRO A 146 -16.45 2.43 -2.53
CA PRO A 146 -16.87 1.02 -2.53
C PRO A 146 -16.72 0.33 -3.89
N LYS A 147 -16.97 1.06 -4.99
CA LYS A 147 -16.83 0.51 -6.35
C LYS A 147 -15.37 0.27 -6.74
N LEU A 148 -14.46 1.17 -6.35
CA LEU A 148 -13.04 1.00 -6.63
C LEU A 148 -12.43 -0.07 -5.72
N ALA A 149 -12.79 -0.09 -4.44
CA ALA A 149 -12.41 -1.14 -3.51
C ALA A 149 -12.80 -2.53 -4.04
N ALA A 150 -14.07 -2.70 -4.46
CA ALA A 150 -14.55 -3.95 -5.04
C ALA A 150 -13.81 -4.32 -6.34
N LEU A 151 -13.53 -3.33 -7.21
CA LEU A 151 -12.81 -3.54 -8.47
C LEU A 151 -11.38 -4.03 -8.25
N THR A 152 -10.72 -3.56 -7.19
CA THR A 152 -9.31 -3.86 -6.90
C THR A 152 -9.11 -4.95 -5.85
N ALA A 153 -10.19 -5.56 -5.35
CA ALA A 153 -10.11 -6.58 -4.32
C ALA A 153 -9.56 -7.91 -4.84
N TYR A 154 -9.82 -8.25 -6.10
CA TYR A 154 -9.42 -9.52 -6.72
C TYR A 154 -9.10 -9.31 -8.21
N ASP A 155 -8.44 -10.28 -8.82
CA ASP A 155 -8.05 -10.21 -10.24
C ASP A 155 -8.80 -11.23 -11.10
N GLU A 156 -9.43 -10.75 -12.17
CA GLU A 156 -10.09 -11.57 -13.19
C GLU A 156 -9.43 -11.42 -14.58
N LEU A 157 -8.49 -10.44 -14.72
CA LEU A 157 -7.94 -10.14 -16.03
C LEU A 157 -6.87 -11.15 -16.47
N ASN A 158 -6.11 -11.70 -15.52
CA ASN A 158 -5.00 -12.62 -15.79
C ASN A 158 -4.11 -12.11 -16.93
N LEU A 159 -3.59 -10.89 -16.77
CA LEU A 159 -2.80 -10.21 -17.80
C LEU A 159 -1.64 -11.05 -18.38
N PRO A 160 -0.93 -11.90 -17.59
CA PRO A 160 0.13 -12.75 -18.14
C PRO A 160 -0.34 -13.74 -19.20
N ALA A 161 -1.61 -14.16 -19.16
CA ALA A 161 -2.20 -15.05 -20.16
C ALA A 161 -2.69 -14.32 -21.42
N LEU A 162 -2.60 -12.99 -21.48
CA LEU A 162 -2.89 -12.22 -22.67
C LEU A 162 -1.84 -12.54 -23.75
N GLY A 163 -2.31 -13.06 -24.89
CA GLY A 163 -1.44 -13.51 -25.99
C GLY A 163 -1.44 -15.04 -26.16
N GLU A 164 -1.74 -15.80 -25.10
CA GLU A 164 -1.93 -17.25 -25.20
C GLU A 164 -3.34 -17.61 -25.70
N ARG A 165 -4.32 -16.72 -25.52
CA ARG A 165 -5.68 -16.85 -25.96
C ARG A 165 -6.11 -15.64 -26.77
N LYS A 166 -7.01 -15.83 -27.75
CA LYS A 166 -7.66 -14.69 -28.42
C LYS A 166 -8.48 -13.92 -27.39
N GLY A 167 -8.03 -12.72 -27.03
CA GLY A 167 -8.72 -11.79 -26.17
C GLY A 167 -8.82 -10.42 -26.85
N VAL A 168 -9.84 -9.66 -26.49
CA VAL A 168 -9.99 -8.26 -26.86
C VAL A 168 -9.82 -7.46 -25.57
N LEU A 169 -8.86 -6.55 -25.56
CA LEU A 169 -8.71 -5.54 -24.52
C LEU A 169 -9.66 -4.38 -24.77
#